data_f747619b00fe9bd58de1334f1fb791d9
#
_entry.id   f747619b00fe9bd58de1334f1fb791d9
#
_cell.length_a   1.000
_cell.length_b   1.000
_cell.length_c   1.000
_cell.angle_alpha   90.00
_cell.angle_beta   90.00
_cell.angle_gamma   90.00
#
_symmetry.space_group_name_H-M   'P 1'
#
loop_
_entity.id
_entity.type
_entity.pdbx_description
1 polymer ?
#
loop_
_entity_poly.entity_id
_entity_poly.type
_entity_poly.pdbx_seq_one_letter_code
_entity_poly.pdbx_strand_id
1 'polypeptide(L)'
;FVRSFYDGNGDGKGDFRGLINKLDYLNDGDPNTKTDLGVTGIWLMPVNPSPSYHGYDVTDYRGIESDYGTMNDFKEFLTKAHQRGIKVIIDFVINHSSRQHPWFVASTDPASPYRDYYTWKNFNPGYTGTWGQQVWHQFNSYYYFGMFWSGMPDLNMAHAPLKNEIFNLTRYWLDTMNVDGFRLDAIKHLFEDGQIMEHVPATFTFLEEFRTVYKTAKPDALTVGEVWSSTSQVVPYSNGNRLDICFEFDLASAIINGIKNSAPAGLGSKIASVASLYQPLQYATFLSNHDQDRVWGILNQNEKWSKLAASIYLTLPGVPFIYYGEEIGMNGYGIDENKRRPMPWTPGTNGGFTTGTPWYALGTPYNLNNVQT
;
A
#
# COMPACT_ATOMS: atom_id res chain seq x y z
N PHE A 1 2.61 8.19 1.99
CA PHE A 1 1.42 8.43 2.81
C PHE A 1 1.03 9.90 2.73
N VAL A 2 -0.11 10.25 2.09
CA VAL A 2 -0.55 11.63 1.85
C VAL A 2 -0.58 12.43 3.15
N ARG A 3 -1.26 11.91 4.18
CA ARG A 3 -1.42 12.53 5.50
C ARG A 3 -0.11 12.98 6.15
N SER A 4 1.01 12.34 5.80
CA SER A 4 2.32 12.58 6.41
C SER A 4 3.34 13.21 5.48
N PHE A 5 3.02 13.48 4.22
CA PHE A 5 4.03 13.96 3.28
C PHE A 5 4.27 15.47 3.40
N TYR A 6 3.24 16.30 3.17
CA TYR A 6 3.31 17.75 3.36
C TYR A 6 1.90 18.34 3.50
N ASP A 7 1.71 19.21 4.47
CA ASP A 7 0.47 19.94 4.72
C ASP A 7 0.46 21.24 3.93
N GLY A 8 -0.45 21.36 2.97
CA GLY A 8 -0.58 22.52 2.13
C GLY A 8 -1.55 23.59 2.65
N ASN A 9 -2.43 23.25 3.59
CA ASN A 9 -3.50 24.12 4.10
C ASN A 9 -3.28 24.58 5.55
N GLY A 10 -2.36 23.97 6.31
CA GLY A 10 -2.00 24.36 7.67
C GLY A 10 -2.86 23.71 8.75
N ASP A 11 -3.65 22.67 8.44
CA ASP A 11 -4.51 21.98 9.40
C ASP A 11 -3.79 20.88 10.21
N GLY A 12 -2.53 20.61 9.89
CA GLY A 12 -1.70 19.62 10.55
C GLY A 12 -1.67 18.25 9.84
N LYS A 13 -2.39 18.09 8.75
CA LYS A 13 -2.45 16.86 7.95
C LYS A 13 -1.92 17.13 6.54
N GLY A 14 -1.17 16.19 6.00
CA GLY A 14 -0.76 16.25 4.59
C GLY A 14 -1.95 16.10 3.65
N ASP A 15 -1.90 16.79 2.52
CA ASP A 15 -2.98 16.87 1.54
C ASP A 15 -2.45 16.90 0.09
N PHE A 16 -3.35 16.87 -0.92
CA PHE A 16 -2.94 16.91 -2.33
C PHE A 16 -2.31 18.24 -2.73
N ARG A 17 -2.67 19.36 -2.12
CA ARG A 17 -2.01 20.65 -2.33
C ARG A 17 -0.57 20.59 -1.84
N GLY A 18 -0.36 19.99 -0.69
CA GLY A 18 0.96 19.71 -0.14
C GLY A 18 1.80 18.82 -1.05
N LEU A 19 1.22 17.72 -1.56
CA LEU A 19 1.88 16.86 -2.53
C LEU A 19 2.28 17.63 -3.80
N ILE A 20 1.39 18.44 -4.36
CA ILE A 20 1.68 19.28 -5.55
C ILE A 20 2.86 20.20 -5.27
N ASN A 21 2.91 20.83 -4.08
CA ASN A 21 3.98 21.74 -3.69
C ASN A 21 5.35 21.05 -3.54
N LYS A 22 5.36 19.71 -3.45
CA LYS A 22 6.57 18.90 -3.23
C LYS A 22 6.90 17.95 -4.40
N LEU A 23 6.20 18.04 -5.51
CA LEU A 23 6.48 17.19 -6.67
C LEU A 23 7.90 17.39 -7.22
N ASP A 24 8.41 18.62 -7.22
CA ASP A 24 9.78 18.91 -7.72
C ASP A 24 10.88 18.25 -6.86
N TYR A 25 10.61 17.94 -5.61
CA TYR A 25 11.51 17.12 -4.79
C TYR A 25 11.55 15.66 -5.26
N LEU A 26 10.41 15.14 -5.72
CA LEU A 26 10.32 13.77 -6.21
C LEU A 26 10.87 13.65 -7.64
N ASN A 27 10.46 14.57 -8.52
CA ASN A 27 10.94 14.70 -9.89
C ASN A 27 10.46 16.06 -10.44
N ASP A 28 11.37 16.90 -10.91
CA ASP A 28 11.06 18.22 -11.47
C ASP A 28 10.69 18.16 -12.95
N GLY A 29 10.84 17.01 -13.59
CA GLY A 29 10.54 16.77 -15.01
C GLY A 29 11.68 17.15 -15.95
N ASP A 30 12.81 17.64 -15.46
CA ASP A 30 14.01 17.94 -16.27
C ASP A 30 15.10 16.87 -16.04
N PRO A 31 15.37 16.01 -17.04
CA PRO A 31 16.36 14.94 -16.88
C PRO A 31 17.82 15.45 -16.74
N ASN A 32 18.07 16.76 -16.90
CA ASN A 32 19.41 17.34 -16.76
C ASN A 32 19.68 17.84 -15.34
N THR A 33 18.67 18.03 -14.51
CA THR A 33 18.87 18.40 -13.10
C THR A 33 19.29 17.17 -12.28
N LYS A 34 19.77 17.39 -11.07
CA LYS A 34 20.11 16.35 -10.08
C LYS A 34 19.70 16.83 -8.68
N THR A 35 18.66 17.64 -8.62
CA THR A 35 18.17 18.29 -7.41
C THR A 35 16.90 17.62 -6.86
N ASP A 36 16.47 16.57 -7.53
CA ASP A 36 15.32 15.74 -7.18
C ASP A 36 15.73 14.27 -6.95
N LEU A 37 14.79 13.43 -6.57
CA LEU A 37 14.99 11.99 -6.39
C LEU A 37 14.92 11.19 -7.70
N GLY A 38 14.46 11.81 -8.79
CA GLY A 38 14.30 11.15 -10.09
C GLY A 38 13.27 10.01 -10.10
N VAL A 39 12.28 10.03 -9.20
CA VAL A 39 11.26 8.97 -9.17
C VAL A 39 10.34 9.09 -10.38
N THR A 40 9.95 7.96 -10.95
CA THR A 40 9.08 7.88 -12.12
C THR A 40 7.68 7.37 -11.80
N GLY A 41 7.44 6.98 -10.58
CA GLY A 41 6.13 6.53 -10.09
C GLY A 41 5.93 6.80 -8.61
N ILE A 42 4.68 7.04 -8.23
CA ILE A 42 4.25 7.23 -6.85
C ILE A 42 3.16 6.21 -6.55
N TRP A 43 3.32 5.47 -5.47
CA TRP A 43 2.24 4.73 -4.83
C TRP A 43 1.67 5.55 -3.69
N LEU A 44 0.38 5.88 -3.76
CA LEU A 44 -0.37 6.50 -2.68
C LEU A 44 -1.02 5.42 -1.82
N MET A 45 -0.74 5.42 -0.51
CA MET A 45 -1.58 4.71 0.46
C MET A 45 -3.04 5.15 0.29
N PRO A 46 -4.05 4.41 0.87
CA PRO A 46 -5.45 4.64 0.56
C PRO A 46 -5.86 6.11 0.57
N VAL A 47 -6.51 6.55 -0.50
CA VAL A 47 -6.99 7.93 -0.70
C VAL A 47 -8.49 8.05 -0.56
N ASN A 48 -9.18 6.94 -0.38
CA ASN A 48 -10.64 6.87 -0.24
C ASN A 48 -11.09 7.30 1.15
N PRO A 49 -12.34 7.79 1.29
CA PRO A 49 -12.94 8.08 2.58
C PRO A 49 -12.89 6.90 3.54
N SER A 50 -12.46 7.16 4.77
CA SER A 50 -12.27 6.16 5.81
C SER A 50 -12.45 6.76 7.19
N PRO A 51 -13.01 6.02 8.18
CA PRO A 51 -13.06 6.50 9.55
C PRO A 51 -11.69 6.47 10.26
N SER A 52 -10.70 5.75 9.70
CA SER A 52 -9.36 5.62 10.27
C SER A 52 -8.36 6.50 9.54
N TYR A 53 -7.34 6.97 10.27
CA TYR A 53 -6.24 7.76 9.70
C TYR A 53 -5.45 7.00 8.62
N HIS A 54 -5.45 5.67 8.65
CA HIS A 54 -4.69 4.82 7.73
C HIS A 54 -5.40 4.57 6.40
N GLY A 55 -6.73 4.70 6.34
CA GLY A 55 -7.50 4.60 5.10
C GLY A 55 -7.89 3.19 4.63
N TYR A 56 -7.43 2.13 5.33
CA TYR A 56 -7.70 0.75 4.88
C TYR A 56 -9.13 0.27 5.14
N ASP A 57 -9.90 0.92 5.98
CA ASP A 57 -11.32 0.65 6.19
C ASP A 57 -12.20 1.61 5.36
N VAL A 58 -12.24 1.37 4.07
CA VAL A 58 -12.90 2.21 3.06
C VAL A 58 -14.41 2.30 3.27
N THR A 59 -14.97 3.52 3.22
CA THR A 59 -16.42 3.78 3.26
C THR A 59 -17.03 4.21 1.93
N ASP A 60 -16.22 4.68 0.99
CA ASP A 60 -16.62 5.03 -0.38
C ASP A 60 -15.47 4.80 -1.35
N TYR A 61 -15.61 3.81 -2.24
CA TYR A 61 -14.59 3.46 -3.23
C TYR A 61 -14.46 4.47 -4.39
N ARG A 62 -15.37 5.43 -4.53
CA ARG A 62 -15.30 6.48 -5.56
C ARG A 62 -14.96 7.85 -5.02
N GLY A 63 -14.99 8.01 -3.70
CA GLY A 63 -14.68 9.26 -3.02
C GLY A 63 -13.19 9.48 -2.79
N ILE A 64 -12.87 10.70 -2.40
CA ILE A 64 -11.56 11.12 -1.89
C ILE A 64 -11.73 11.50 -0.42
N GLU A 65 -10.78 11.07 0.43
CA GLU A 65 -10.73 11.44 1.85
C GLU A 65 -10.69 12.96 2.02
N SER A 66 -11.61 13.48 2.80
CA SER A 66 -11.79 14.93 2.97
C SER A 66 -10.59 15.64 3.58
N ASP A 67 -9.82 14.93 4.42
CA ASP A 67 -8.55 15.43 4.97
C ASP A 67 -7.50 15.67 3.88
N TYR A 68 -7.61 15.03 2.72
CA TYR A 68 -6.65 15.15 1.61
C TYR A 68 -7.07 16.18 0.57
N GLY A 69 -8.29 16.70 0.67
CA GLY A 69 -8.86 17.67 -0.26
C GLY A 69 -10.06 17.16 -1.02
N THR A 70 -10.30 17.74 -2.18
CA THR A 70 -11.42 17.40 -3.05
C THR A 70 -10.99 16.49 -4.21
N MET A 71 -11.98 15.93 -4.91
CA MET A 71 -11.75 15.20 -6.17
C MET A 71 -11.02 16.08 -7.23
N ASN A 72 -11.25 17.39 -7.22
CA ASN A 72 -10.55 18.31 -8.14
C ASN A 72 -9.07 18.47 -7.73
N ASP A 73 -8.76 18.51 -6.44
CA ASP A 73 -7.38 18.56 -5.95
C ASP A 73 -6.61 17.29 -6.34
N PHE A 74 -7.27 16.13 -6.24
CA PHE A 74 -6.68 14.86 -6.70
C PHE A 74 -6.43 14.85 -8.22
N LYS A 75 -7.38 15.33 -9.03
CA LYS A 75 -7.20 15.44 -10.49
C LYS A 75 -6.09 16.42 -10.86
N GLU A 76 -5.97 17.53 -10.14
CA GLU A 76 -4.86 18.47 -10.33
C GLU A 76 -3.52 17.83 -9.98
N PHE A 77 -3.45 17.10 -8.85
CA PHE A 77 -2.27 16.35 -8.47
C PHE A 77 -1.85 15.35 -9.57
N LEU A 78 -2.77 14.53 -10.09
CA LEU A 78 -2.48 13.62 -11.21
C LEU A 78 -1.94 14.36 -12.43
N THR A 79 -2.58 15.48 -12.81
CA THR A 79 -2.14 16.30 -13.95
C THR A 79 -0.72 16.81 -13.74
N LYS A 80 -0.40 17.33 -12.56
CA LYS A 80 0.94 17.86 -12.23
C LYS A 80 2.01 16.77 -12.14
N ALA A 81 1.65 15.60 -11.64
CA ALA A 81 2.53 14.43 -11.62
C ALA A 81 2.85 13.96 -13.05
N HIS A 82 1.83 13.78 -13.88
CA HIS A 82 1.99 13.36 -15.27
C HIS A 82 2.82 14.36 -16.11
N GLN A 83 2.66 15.67 -15.88
CA GLN A 83 3.49 16.71 -16.54
C GLN A 83 4.98 16.55 -16.24
N ARG A 84 5.35 15.90 -15.12
CA ARG A 84 6.73 15.60 -14.72
C ARG A 84 7.18 14.19 -15.10
N GLY A 85 6.36 13.45 -15.85
CA GLY A 85 6.65 12.04 -16.17
C GLY A 85 6.44 11.07 -15.01
N ILE A 86 5.81 11.51 -13.91
CA ILE A 86 5.53 10.67 -12.75
C ILE A 86 4.19 9.94 -12.96
N LYS A 87 4.23 8.62 -12.92
CA LYS A 87 3.04 7.77 -12.90
C LYS A 87 2.48 7.67 -11.47
N VAL A 88 1.17 7.53 -11.33
CA VAL A 88 0.52 7.45 -10.01
C VAL A 88 -0.32 6.19 -9.92
N ILE A 89 0.03 5.30 -8.99
CA ILE A 89 -0.81 4.17 -8.60
C ILE A 89 -1.43 4.44 -7.23
N ILE A 90 -2.66 3.98 -7.05
CA ILE A 90 -3.36 4.11 -5.77
C ILE A 90 -3.47 2.76 -5.07
N ASP A 91 -3.56 2.78 -3.76
CA ASP A 91 -3.91 1.60 -2.98
C ASP A 91 -5.36 1.22 -3.24
N PHE A 92 -5.61 -0.02 -3.63
CA PHE A 92 -6.93 -0.52 -3.95
C PHE A 92 -7.30 -1.66 -3.00
N VAL A 93 -8.03 -1.31 -1.96
CA VAL A 93 -8.39 -2.20 -0.85
C VAL A 93 -9.64 -3.00 -1.23
N ILE A 94 -9.45 -4.13 -1.89
CA ILE A 94 -10.56 -4.96 -2.38
C ILE A 94 -10.80 -6.23 -1.54
N ASN A 95 -9.95 -6.51 -0.55
CA ASN A 95 -10.16 -7.65 0.33
C ASN A 95 -11.31 -7.40 1.31
N HIS A 96 -11.43 -6.20 1.84
CA HIS A 96 -12.40 -5.82 2.87
C HIS A 96 -12.88 -4.37 2.68
N SER A 97 -13.91 -3.99 3.39
CA SER A 97 -14.36 -2.60 3.51
C SER A 97 -14.48 -2.19 4.97
N SER A 98 -14.80 -0.93 5.21
CA SER A 98 -15.22 -0.51 6.55
C SER A 98 -16.56 -1.16 6.94
N ARG A 99 -16.71 -1.46 8.23
CA ARG A 99 -18.02 -1.76 8.81
C ARG A 99 -19.02 -0.60 8.65
N GLN A 100 -18.54 0.62 8.39
CA GLN A 100 -19.37 1.79 8.11
C GLN A 100 -19.69 1.96 6.62
N HIS A 101 -19.15 1.12 5.75
CA HIS A 101 -19.47 1.17 4.32
C HIS A 101 -20.96 0.94 4.09
N PRO A 102 -21.64 1.70 3.21
CA PRO A 102 -23.07 1.53 2.91
C PRO A 102 -23.46 0.11 2.53
N TRP A 103 -22.58 -0.62 1.82
CA TRP A 103 -22.81 -2.02 1.50
C TRP A 103 -22.89 -2.91 2.75
N PHE A 104 -21.96 -2.72 3.71
CA PHE A 104 -22.00 -3.50 4.94
C PHE A 104 -23.20 -3.15 5.78
N VAL A 105 -23.50 -1.87 5.96
CA VAL A 105 -24.69 -1.42 6.71
C VAL A 105 -25.95 -2.02 6.12
N ALA A 106 -26.12 -1.96 4.80
CA ALA A 106 -27.27 -2.58 4.12
C ALA A 106 -27.28 -4.11 4.25
N SER A 107 -26.12 -4.78 4.24
CA SER A 107 -26.01 -6.23 4.34
C SER A 107 -26.43 -6.81 5.70
N THR A 108 -26.59 -5.96 6.72
CA THR A 108 -27.07 -6.38 8.04
C THR A 108 -28.53 -6.84 8.02
N ASP A 109 -29.32 -6.38 7.02
CA ASP A 109 -30.64 -6.93 6.72
C ASP A 109 -30.49 -8.20 5.85
N PRO A 110 -30.96 -9.38 6.32
CA PRO A 110 -30.90 -10.62 5.54
C PRO A 110 -31.62 -10.57 4.19
N ALA A 111 -32.59 -9.66 4.02
CA ALA A 111 -33.34 -9.49 2.77
C ALA A 111 -32.67 -8.48 1.80
N SER A 112 -31.59 -7.84 2.21
CA SER A 112 -30.89 -6.87 1.39
C SER A 112 -30.22 -7.49 0.16
N PRO A 113 -30.22 -6.81 -1.01
CA PRO A 113 -29.43 -7.24 -2.16
C PRO A 113 -27.91 -7.18 -1.92
N TYR A 114 -27.48 -6.51 -0.84
CA TYR A 114 -26.08 -6.45 -0.42
C TYR A 114 -25.70 -7.56 0.56
N ARG A 115 -26.65 -8.44 0.96
CA ARG A 115 -26.37 -9.49 1.95
C ARG A 115 -25.15 -10.31 1.59
N ASP A 116 -25.09 -10.78 0.35
CA ASP A 116 -24.04 -11.66 -0.14
C ASP A 116 -22.76 -10.94 -0.59
N TYR A 117 -22.69 -9.60 -0.42
CA TYR A 117 -21.44 -8.85 -0.57
C TYR A 117 -20.44 -9.20 0.53
N TYR A 118 -20.93 -9.79 1.64
CA TYR A 118 -20.13 -10.25 2.78
C TYR A 118 -20.53 -11.67 3.14
N THR A 119 -19.61 -12.38 3.79
CA THR A 119 -19.88 -13.76 4.22
C THR A 119 -20.51 -13.76 5.60
N TRP A 120 -21.77 -14.24 5.68
CA TRP A 120 -22.57 -14.29 6.89
C TRP A 120 -22.92 -15.73 7.31
N LYS A 121 -22.96 -15.99 8.63
CA LYS A 121 -23.46 -17.24 9.23
C LYS A 121 -24.47 -16.92 10.32
N ASN A 122 -25.41 -17.85 10.55
CA ASN A 122 -26.38 -17.78 11.66
C ASN A 122 -25.87 -18.47 12.94
N PHE A 123 -24.63 -18.91 12.96
CA PHE A 123 -23.92 -19.48 14.10
C PHE A 123 -22.44 -19.04 14.06
N ASN A 124 -21.79 -19.12 15.22
CA ASN A 124 -20.33 -18.89 15.26
C ASN A 124 -19.58 -20.15 14.81
N PRO A 125 -18.83 -20.11 13.70
CA PRO A 125 -18.03 -21.27 13.27
C PRO A 125 -16.88 -21.63 14.22
N GLY A 126 -16.45 -20.73 15.11
CA GLY A 126 -15.59 -21.03 16.25
C GLY A 126 -14.10 -21.21 15.96
N TYR A 127 -13.67 -21.06 14.71
CA TYR A 127 -12.24 -21.10 14.38
C TYR A 127 -11.61 -19.73 14.30
N THR A 128 -10.28 -19.70 14.41
CA THR A 128 -9.45 -18.49 14.34
C THR A 128 -8.74 -18.36 13.00
N GLY A 129 -8.25 -17.18 12.69
CA GLY A 129 -7.44 -16.92 11.51
C GLY A 129 -6.01 -17.46 11.63
N THR A 130 -5.21 -17.25 10.59
CA THR A 130 -3.83 -17.78 10.45
C THR A 130 -2.87 -17.28 11.53
N TRP A 131 -3.20 -16.17 12.18
CA TRP A 131 -2.40 -15.60 13.30
C TRP A 131 -3.02 -15.86 14.67
N GLY A 132 -4.06 -16.71 14.76
CA GLY A 132 -4.81 -16.99 15.97
C GLY A 132 -5.85 -15.93 16.35
N GLN A 133 -6.08 -14.94 15.51
CA GLN A 133 -7.06 -13.87 15.70
C GLN A 133 -8.48 -14.35 15.44
N GLN A 134 -9.45 -13.64 16.05
CA GLN A 134 -10.86 -13.85 15.77
C GLN A 134 -11.18 -13.38 14.35
N VAL A 135 -11.86 -14.22 13.56
CA VAL A 135 -12.30 -13.92 12.17
C VAL A 135 -13.81 -13.94 11.98
N TRP A 136 -14.56 -14.43 12.97
CA TRP A 136 -16.01 -14.40 12.98
C TRP A 136 -16.52 -13.43 14.04
N HIS A 137 -17.15 -12.36 13.59
CA HIS A 137 -17.56 -11.25 14.44
C HIS A 137 -19.08 -11.21 14.55
N GLN A 138 -19.60 -11.16 15.78
CA GLN A 138 -21.02 -11.15 16.04
C GLN A 138 -21.66 -9.80 15.67
N PHE A 139 -22.79 -9.86 14.98
CA PHE A 139 -23.70 -8.76 14.75
C PHE A 139 -25.15 -9.25 14.93
N ASN A 140 -25.81 -8.82 16.01
CA ASN A 140 -27.12 -9.33 16.43
C ASN A 140 -27.08 -10.88 16.57
N SER A 141 -27.96 -11.59 15.85
CA SER A 141 -28.04 -13.06 15.81
C SER A 141 -27.16 -13.71 14.73
N TYR A 142 -26.38 -12.93 14.00
CA TYR A 142 -25.51 -13.39 12.92
C TYR A 142 -24.05 -13.19 13.22
N TYR A 143 -23.20 -13.83 12.41
CA TYR A 143 -21.75 -13.65 12.42
C TYR A 143 -21.28 -13.35 11.00
N TYR A 144 -20.43 -12.34 10.85
CA TYR A 144 -19.77 -12.02 9.58
C TYR A 144 -18.29 -12.34 9.64
N PHE A 145 -17.72 -12.63 8.47
CA PHE A 145 -16.30 -12.88 8.35
C PHE A 145 -15.52 -11.55 8.21
N GLY A 146 -14.40 -11.46 8.90
CA GLY A 146 -13.46 -10.32 8.82
C GLY A 146 -12.08 -10.80 9.27
N MET A 147 -11.19 -10.99 8.30
CA MET A 147 -9.86 -11.56 8.52
C MET A 147 -9.01 -10.76 9.50
N PHE A 148 -9.04 -9.43 9.41
CA PHE A 148 -8.18 -8.56 10.20
C PHE A 148 -8.77 -8.20 11.55
N TRP A 149 -9.98 -7.66 11.56
CA TRP A 149 -10.71 -7.32 12.78
C TRP A 149 -12.18 -6.96 12.50
N SER A 150 -12.96 -6.78 13.57
CA SER A 150 -14.40 -6.52 13.46
C SER A 150 -14.80 -5.22 12.72
N GLY A 151 -13.89 -4.29 12.55
CA GLY A 151 -14.12 -3.04 11.80
C GLY A 151 -13.92 -3.18 10.29
N MET A 152 -13.31 -4.28 9.85
CA MET A 152 -12.98 -4.56 8.45
C MET A 152 -13.61 -5.89 8.01
N PRO A 153 -14.91 -5.92 7.69
CA PRO A 153 -15.57 -7.11 7.12
C PRO A 153 -15.03 -7.42 5.73
N ASP A 154 -14.67 -8.68 5.49
CA ASP A 154 -14.17 -9.14 4.20
C ASP A 154 -15.27 -9.14 3.15
N LEU A 155 -14.90 -8.73 1.95
CA LEU A 155 -15.74 -8.70 0.76
C LEU A 155 -15.80 -10.10 0.13
N ASN A 156 -17.01 -10.61 -0.14
CA ASN A 156 -17.23 -11.91 -0.74
C ASN A 156 -17.00 -11.90 -2.27
N MET A 157 -15.76 -12.03 -2.70
CA MET A 157 -15.38 -12.01 -4.13
C MET A 157 -15.97 -13.17 -4.94
N ALA A 158 -16.50 -14.21 -4.29
CA ALA A 158 -17.26 -15.27 -4.96
C ALA A 158 -18.64 -14.80 -5.44
N HIS A 159 -19.17 -13.70 -4.88
CA HIS A 159 -20.45 -13.13 -5.28
C HIS A 159 -20.31 -12.29 -6.56
N ALA A 160 -20.83 -12.77 -7.67
CA ALA A 160 -20.66 -12.15 -8.98
C ALA A 160 -21.08 -10.68 -9.07
N PRO A 161 -22.18 -10.20 -8.46
CA PRO A 161 -22.52 -8.77 -8.43
C PRO A 161 -21.44 -7.91 -7.77
N LEU A 162 -20.85 -8.33 -6.66
CA LEU A 162 -19.77 -7.62 -6.02
C LEU A 162 -18.50 -7.63 -6.90
N LYS A 163 -18.10 -8.79 -7.42
CA LYS A 163 -16.95 -8.91 -8.33
C LYS A 163 -17.09 -7.95 -9.52
N ASN A 164 -18.28 -7.88 -10.13
CA ASN A 164 -18.56 -6.96 -11.23
C ASN A 164 -18.44 -5.49 -10.80
N GLU A 165 -18.88 -5.14 -9.59
CA GLU A 165 -18.72 -3.78 -9.07
C GLU A 165 -17.25 -3.44 -8.83
N ILE A 166 -16.42 -4.36 -8.31
CA ILE A 166 -14.96 -4.16 -8.21
C ILE A 166 -14.35 -3.91 -9.60
N PHE A 167 -14.79 -4.64 -10.63
CA PHE A 167 -14.33 -4.41 -12.01
C PHE A 167 -14.81 -3.05 -12.57
N ASN A 168 -15.99 -2.57 -12.19
CA ASN A 168 -16.46 -1.23 -12.53
C ASN A 168 -15.65 -0.14 -11.83
N LEU A 169 -15.30 -0.33 -10.56
CA LEU A 169 -14.42 0.56 -9.81
C LEU A 169 -13.01 0.62 -10.43
N THR A 170 -12.49 -0.53 -10.88
CA THR A 170 -11.22 -0.60 -11.61
C THR A 170 -11.22 0.28 -12.85
N ARG A 171 -12.26 0.16 -13.68
CA ARG A 171 -12.43 1.02 -14.87
C ARG A 171 -12.61 2.50 -14.50
N TYR A 172 -13.40 2.78 -13.47
CA TYR A 172 -13.60 4.17 -13.00
C TYR A 172 -12.26 4.85 -12.67
N TRP A 173 -11.39 4.18 -11.90
CA TRP A 173 -10.11 4.77 -11.52
C TRP A 173 -9.14 4.88 -12.71
N LEU A 174 -9.12 3.91 -13.62
CA LEU A 174 -8.22 3.92 -14.79
C LEU A 174 -8.72 4.85 -15.90
N ASP A 175 -9.99 4.73 -16.32
CA ASP A 175 -10.52 5.43 -17.47
C ASP A 175 -10.99 6.85 -17.13
N THR A 176 -11.70 7.00 -16.00
CA THR A 176 -12.33 8.28 -15.62
C THR A 176 -11.38 9.16 -14.83
N MET A 177 -10.69 8.57 -13.86
CA MET A 177 -9.78 9.28 -12.99
C MET A 177 -8.36 9.35 -13.53
N ASN A 178 -8.00 8.48 -14.49
CA ASN A 178 -6.71 8.41 -15.16
C ASN A 178 -5.53 8.12 -14.22
N VAL A 179 -5.73 7.31 -13.17
CA VAL A 179 -4.60 6.74 -12.41
C VAL A 179 -3.83 5.74 -13.29
N ASP A 180 -2.58 5.44 -12.93
CA ASP A 180 -1.70 4.58 -13.75
C ASP A 180 -1.64 3.14 -13.23
N GLY A 181 -2.49 2.78 -12.29
CA GLY A 181 -2.57 1.43 -11.78
C GLY A 181 -2.88 1.35 -10.30
N PHE A 182 -2.59 0.18 -9.72
CA PHE A 182 -2.99 -0.14 -8.35
C PHE A 182 -1.91 -0.86 -7.56
N ARG A 183 -1.81 -0.55 -6.28
CA ARG A 183 -1.28 -1.49 -5.29
C ARG A 183 -2.48 -2.23 -4.71
N LEU A 184 -2.45 -3.55 -4.73
CA LEU A 184 -3.53 -4.38 -4.20
C LEU A 184 -3.19 -4.84 -2.80
N ASP A 185 -4.02 -4.44 -1.85
CA ASP A 185 -3.91 -4.76 -0.43
C ASP A 185 -4.31 -6.20 -0.15
N ALA A 186 -3.55 -6.90 0.70
CA ALA A 186 -3.89 -8.18 1.31
C ALA A 186 -4.42 -9.27 0.35
N ILE A 187 -3.94 -9.30 -0.89
CA ILE A 187 -4.54 -10.11 -1.96
C ILE A 187 -4.47 -11.62 -1.75
N LYS A 188 -3.62 -12.10 -0.87
CA LYS A 188 -3.58 -13.53 -0.55
C LYS A 188 -4.83 -14.02 0.19
N HIS A 189 -5.61 -13.08 0.74
CA HIS A 189 -6.80 -13.31 1.55
C HIS A 189 -8.12 -13.06 0.82
N LEU A 190 -8.12 -12.80 -0.51
CA LEU A 190 -9.33 -12.46 -1.29
C LEU A 190 -10.42 -13.54 -1.30
N PHE A 191 -10.07 -14.79 -0.99
CA PHE A 191 -11.00 -15.91 -0.95
C PHE A 191 -10.67 -16.84 0.21
N GLU A 192 -11.70 -17.46 0.79
CA GLU A 192 -11.58 -18.53 1.77
C GLU A 192 -12.14 -19.85 1.18
N ASP A 193 -11.50 -20.96 1.53
CA ASP A 193 -12.05 -22.31 1.34
C ASP A 193 -12.09 -23.01 2.70
N GLY A 194 -13.23 -22.91 3.37
CA GLY A 194 -13.41 -23.35 4.75
C GLY A 194 -12.49 -22.61 5.72
N GLN A 195 -11.49 -23.27 6.26
CA GLN A 195 -10.49 -22.68 7.16
C GLN A 195 -9.17 -22.29 6.44
N ILE A 196 -9.09 -22.52 5.13
CA ILE A 196 -7.97 -22.04 4.32
C ILE A 196 -8.28 -20.59 3.92
N MET A 197 -7.52 -19.64 4.46
CA MET A 197 -7.81 -18.20 4.35
C MET A 197 -6.73 -17.44 3.56
N GLU A 198 -5.82 -18.15 2.92
CA GLU A 198 -4.79 -17.55 2.09
C GLU A 198 -4.35 -18.51 0.98
N HIS A 199 -3.88 -17.96 -0.13
CA HIS A 199 -3.39 -18.71 -1.30
C HIS A 199 -4.43 -19.65 -1.93
N VAL A 200 -5.73 -19.37 -1.76
CA VAL A 200 -6.81 -20.19 -2.32
C VAL A 200 -6.79 -20.09 -3.85
N PRO A 201 -6.97 -21.21 -4.59
CA PRO A 201 -6.94 -21.20 -6.06
C PRO A 201 -7.89 -20.20 -6.72
N ALA A 202 -9.06 -19.93 -6.11
CA ALA A 202 -10.01 -18.94 -6.59
C ALA A 202 -9.41 -17.52 -6.66
N THR A 203 -8.47 -17.17 -5.79
CA THR A 203 -7.71 -15.90 -5.84
C THR A 203 -6.98 -15.76 -7.17
N PHE A 204 -6.32 -16.80 -7.64
CA PHE A 204 -5.57 -16.75 -8.90
C PHE A 204 -6.48 -16.59 -10.12
N THR A 205 -7.63 -17.28 -10.13
CA THR A 205 -8.66 -17.11 -11.18
C THR A 205 -9.19 -15.68 -11.20
N PHE A 206 -9.51 -15.12 -10.03
CA PHE A 206 -9.93 -13.71 -9.92
C PHE A 206 -8.85 -12.76 -10.47
N LEU A 207 -7.59 -12.96 -10.14
CA LEU A 207 -6.50 -12.11 -10.61
C LEU A 207 -6.31 -12.16 -12.13
N GLU A 208 -6.57 -13.29 -12.77
CA GLU A 208 -6.56 -13.44 -14.24
C GLU A 208 -7.71 -12.65 -14.88
N GLU A 209 -8.93 -12.74 -14.31
CA GLU A 209 -10.07 -11.92 -14.74
C GLU A 209 -9.80 -10.42 -14.51
N PHE A 210 -9.28 -10.06 -13.34
CA PHE A 210 -8.92 -8.69 -12.97
C PHE A 210 -7.88 -8.11 -13.94
N ARG A 211 -6.84 -8.91 -14.31
CA ARG A 211 -5.87 -8.51 -15.32
C ARG A 211 -6.52 -8.17 -16.65
N THR A 212 -7.44 -9.00 -17.10
CA THR A 212 -8.17 -8.74 -18.34
C THR A 212 -8.89 -7.41 -18.29
N VAL A 213 -9.53 -7.09 -17.14
CA VAL A 213 -10.24 -5.83 -16.95
C VAL A 213 -9.30 -4.63 -16.97
N TYR A 214 -8.25 -4.63 -16.13
CA TYR A 214 -7.41 -3.45 -16.02
C TYR A 214 -6.52 -3.23 -17.27
N LYS A 215 -6.05 -4.28 -17.93
CA LYS A 215 -5.27 -4.14 -19.18
C LYS A 215 -6.15 -3.76 -20.38
N THR A 216 -7.43 -4.09 -20.36
CA THR A 216 -8.39 -3.61 -21.38
C THR A 216 -8.70 -2.12 -21.19
N ALA A 217 -8.87 -1.67 -19.93
CA ALA A 217 -9.10 -0.27 -19.60
C ALA A 217 -7.84 0.59 -19.91
N LYS A 218 -6.68 0.17 -19.44
CA LYS A 218 -5.41 0.90 -19.63
C LYS A 218 -4.26 -0.09 -19.82
N PRO A 219 -3.81 -0.35 -21.07
CA PRO A 219 -2.81 -1.38 -21.36
C PRO A 219 -1.48 -1.23 -20.61
N ASP A 220 -1.06 0.00 -20.33
CA ASP A 220 0.16 0.34 -19.57
C ASP A 220 -0.05 0.48 -18.07
N ALA A 221 -1.26 0.22 -17.55
CA ALA A 221 -1.50 0.22 -16.11
C ALA A 221 -0.62 -0.81 -15.39
N LEU A 222 -0.03 -0.39 -14.26
CA LEU A 222 0.80 -1.24 -13.40
C LEU A 222 -0.02 -1.75 -12.22
N THR A 223 0.13 -3.04 -11.91
CA THR A 223 -0.37 -3.59 -10.65
C THR A 223 0.76 -4.16 -9.81
N VAL A 224 0.80 -3.80 -8.53
CA VAL A 224 1.71 -4.39 -7.53
C VAL A 224 0.90 -5.02 -6.41
N GLY A 225 1.17 -6.30 -6.14
CA GLY A 225 0.45 -7.05 -5.10
C GLY A 225 1.19 -7.10 -3.77
N GLU A 226 0.43 -6.95 -2.69
CA GLU A 226 0.92 -7.30 -1.37
C GLU A 226 0.63 -8.78 -1.08
N VAL A 227 1.70 -9.56 -1.03
CA VAL A 227 1.67 -10.98 -0.64
C VAL A 227 2.80 -11.21 0.35
N TRP A 228 2.55 -10.97 1.63
CA TRP A 228 3.54 -11.18 2.67
C TRP A 228 3.67 -12.68 2.97
N SER A 229 4.53 -13.33 2.21
CA SER A 229 4.77 -14.77 2.23
C SER A 229 6.18 -15.09 1.70
N SER A 230 6.56 -16.37 1.70
CA SER A 230 7.83 -16.79 1.11
C SER A 230 7.88 -16.52 -0.40
N THR A 231 9.07 -16.28 -0.96
CA THR A 231 9.27 -16.04 -2.40
C THR A 231 8.50 -17.05 -3.27
N SER A 232 8.57 -18.35 -2.95
CA SER A 232 7.89 -19.40 -3.70
C SER A 232 6.36 -19.31 -3.68
N GLN A 233 5.79 -18.74 -2.61
CA GLN A 233 4.34 -18.49 -2.51
C GLN A 233 3.94 -17.17 -3.20
N VAL A 234 4.86 -16.22 -3.33
CA VAL A 234 4.61 -14.93 -4.01
C VAL A 234 4.65 -15.06 -5.53
N VAL A 235 5.60 -15.82 -6.07
CA VAL A 235 5.80 -16.00 -7.52
C VAL A 235 4.50 -16.30 -8.29
N PRO A 236 3.59 -17.17 -7.82
CA PRO A 236 2.33 -17.44 -8.53
C PRO A 236 1.43 -16.22 -8.75
N TYR A 237 1.55 -15.16 -7.95
CA TYR A 237 0.71 -13.95 -8.08
C TYR A 237 1.14 -13.03 -9.22
N SER A 238 2.42 -13.04 -9.60
CA SER A 238 2.96 -12.24 -10.70
C SER A 238 3.40 -13.08 -11.91
N ASN A 239 3.27 -14.40 -11.83
CA ASN A 239 3.56 -15.30 -12.95
C ASN A 239 2.30 -15.56 -13.80
N GLY A 240 2.45 -15.61 -15.11
CA GLY A 240 1.34 -15.78 -16.04
C GLY A 240 0.54 -14.47 -16.24
N ASN A 241 -0.78 -14.60 -16.39
CA ASN A 241 -1.68 -13.48 -16.68
C ASN A 241 -2.37 -12.95 -15.41
N ARG A 242 -1.60 -12.62 -14.37
CA ARG A 242 -2.12 -12.12 -13.09
C ARG A 242 -1.66 -10.69 -12.85
N LEU A 243 -0.98 -10.40 -11.74
CA LEU A 243 -0.43 -9.06 -11.50
C LEU A 243 0.86 -8.83 -12.28
N ASP A 244 1.23 -7.58 -12.45
CA ASP A 244 2.49 -7.25 -13.12
C ASP A 244 3.69 -7.56 -12.22
N ILE A 245 3.62 -7.17 -10.95
CA ILE A 245 4.66 -7.41 -9.94
C ILE A 245 4.04 -7.66 -8.56
N CYS A 246 4.84 -8.22 -7.64
CA CYS A 246 4.54 -8.29 -6.22
C CYS A 246 5.72 -7.81 -5.38
N PHE A 247 5.46 -7.33 -4.16
CA PHE A 247 6.50 -6.99 -3.20
C PHE A 247 7.23 -8.25 -2.72
N GLU A 248 8.57 -8.22 -2.75
CA GLU A 248 9.45 -9.32 -2.34
C GLU A 248 9.92 -9.16 -0.89
N PHE A 249 9.07 -9.52 0.07
CA PHE A 249 9.31 -9.40 1.52
C PHE A 249 10.49 -10.24 2.00
N ASP A 250 10.64 -11.46 1.48
CA ASP A 250 11.76 -12.34 1.81
C ASP A 250 13.10 -11.73 1.42
N LEU A 251 13.18 -11.09 0.24
CA LEU A 251 14.38 -10.42 -0.23
C LEU A 251 14.70 -9.18 0.62
N ALA A 252 13.70 -8.37 0.94
CA ALA A 252 13.85 -7.21 1.84
C ALA A 252 14.44 -7.64 3.19
N SER A 253 13.86 -8.68 3.79
CA SER A 253 14.36 -9.27 5.04
C SER A 253 15.79 -9.81 4.91
N ALA A 254 16.11 -10.46 3.79
CA ALA A 254 17.45 -10.99 3.55
C ALA A 254 18.52 -9.89 3.40
N ILE A 255 18.19 -8.77 2.74
CA ILE A 255 19.08 -7.61 2.61
C ILE A 255 19.38 -7.04 4.01
N ILE A 256 18.36 -6.74 4.78
CA ILE A 256 18.50 -6.17 6.13
C ILE A 256 19.30 -7.11 7.04
N ASN A 257 18.93 -8.38 7.10
CA ASN A 257 19.59 -9.37 7.96
C ASN A 257 21.01 -9.69 7.49
N GLY A 258 21.25 -9.74 6.18
CA GLY A 258 22.57 -9.96 5.59
C GLY A 258 23.57 -8.88 6.01
N ILE A 259 23.12 -7.61 6.02
CA ILE A 259 23.94 -6.46 6.46
C ILE A 259 24.11 -6.48 7.97
N LYS A 260 23.03 -6.57 8.73
CA LYS A 260 23.03 -6.49 10.20
C LYS A 260 23.86 -7.60 10.85
N ASN A 261 23.82 -8.79 10.29
CA ASN A 261 24.52 -9.96 10.81
C ASN A 261 25.84 -10.26 10.09
N SER A 262 26.28 -9.39 9.17
CA SER A 262 27.48 -9.62 8.36
C SER A 262 27.48 -10.98 7.66
N ALA A 263 26.33 -11.35 7.07
CA ALA A 263 26.08 -12.65 6.44
C ALA A 263 25.92 -12.58 4.91
N PRO A 264 26.94 -12.17 4.14
CA PRO A 264 26.82 -11.94 2.70
C PRO A 264 26.50 -13.20 1.89
N ALA A 265 26.91 -14.39 2.34
CA ALA A 265 26.64 -15.64 1.64
C ALA A 265 25.14 -15.98 1.64
N GLY A 266 24.45 -15.77 2.76
CA GLY A 266 23.00 -15.97 2.85
C GLY A 266 22.23 -14.98 1.96
N LEU A 267 22.64 -13.72 1.94
CA LEU A 267 22.08 -12.72 1.05
C LEU A 267 22.30 -13.09 -0.43
N GLY A 268 23.54 -13.45 -0.81
CA GLY A 268 23.85 -13.88 -2.17
C GLY A 268 22.98 -15.07 -2.63
N SER A 269 22.79 -16.06 -1.75
CA SER A 269 21.91 -17.20 -2.03
C SER A 269 20.45 -16.79 -2.23
N LYS A 270 19.94 -15.86 -1.42
CA LYS A 270 18.55 -15.32 -1.60
C LYS A 270 18.41 -14.56 -2.91
N ILE A 271 19.34 -13.69 -3.25
CA ILE A 271 19.35 -12.95 -4.52
C ILE A 271 19.35 -13.92 -5.70
N ALA A 272 20.19 -14.93 -5.68
CA ALA A 272 20.25 -15.95 -6.75
C ALA A 272 18.93 -16.75 -6.86
N SER A 273 18.33 -17.09 -5.72
CA SER A 273 17.02 -17.76 -5.68
C SER A 273 15.92 -16.91 -6.31
N VAL A 274 15.81 -15.65 -5.92
CA VAL A 274 14.83 -14.70 -6.48
C VAL A 274 15.06 -14.54 -7.98
N ALA A 275 16.30 -14.30 -8.41
CA ALA A 275 16.64 -14.16 -9.83
C ALA A 275 16.34 -15.40 -10.68
N SER A 276 16.32 -16.60 -10.08
CA SER A 276 15.96 -17.84 -10.78
C SER A 276 14.47 -18.05 -10.96
N LEU A 277 13.63 -17.36 -10.17
CA LEU A 277 12.18 -17.54 -10.13
C LEU A 277 11.41 -16.45 -10.88
N TYR A 278 11.99 -15.24 -11.02
CA TYR A 278 11.38 -14.11 -11.68
C TYR A 278 12.13 -13.71 -12.94
N GLN A 279 11.40 -13.16 -13.90
CA GLN A 279 12.00 -12.39 -14.98
C GLN A 279 12.41 -10.99 -14.46
N PRO A 280 13.37 -10.32 -15.12
CA PRO A 280 13.69 -8.92 -14.77
C PRO A 280 12.43 -8.03 -14.75
N LEU A 281 12.35 -7.13 -13.76
CA LEU A 281 11.23 -6.23 -13.53
C LEU A 281 9.89 -6.91 -13.19
N GLN A 282 9.88 -8.19 -12.83
CA GLN A 282 8.66 -8.92 -12.47
C GLN A 282 8.37 -8.94 -10.96
N TYR A 283 9.20 -8.30 -10.15
CA TYR A 283 9.02 -8.16 -8.70
C TYR A 283 9.41 -6.78 -8.23
N ALA A 284 8.86 -6.36 -7.10
CA ALA A 284 9.20 -5.09 -6.46
C ALA A 284 10.26 -5.31 -5.38
N THR A 285 11.38 -4.56 -5.47
CA THR A 285 12.37 -4.49 -4.41
C THR A 285 12.09 -3.31 -3.49
N PHE A 286 12.29 -3.49 -2.19
CA PHE A 286 12.11 -2.46 -1.16
C PHE A 286 12.84 -2.87 0.11
N LEU A 287 12.90 -2.00 1.12
CA LEU A 287 13.48 -2.34 2.43
C LEU A 287 12.43 -2.32 3.54
N SER A 288 11.57 -1.34 3.55
CA SER A 288 10.45 -1.23 4.50
C SER A 288 9.23 -0.55 3.87
N ASN A 289 8.10 -0.62 4.55
CA ASN A 289 6.86 0.04 4.17
C ASN A 289 6.14 0.59 5.41
N HIS A 290 4.89 1.01 5.24
CA HIS A 290 4.07 1.60 6.28
C HIS A 290 3.65 0.61 7.40
N ASP A 291 3.83 -0.69 7.22
CA ASP A 291 3.51 -1.75 8.20
C ASP A 291 4.76 -2.30 8.91
N GLN A 292 5.94 -1.96 8.41
CA GLN A 292 7.21 -2.43 8.95
C GLN A 292 7.96 -1.31 9.67
N ASP A 293 8.76 -1.68 10.66
CA ASP A 293 9.71 -0.75 11.27
C ASP A 293 10.62 -0.15 10.20
N ARG A 294 10.90 1.15 10.32
CA ARG A 294 11.74 1.85 9.35
C ARG A 294 13.18 1.34 9.35
N VAL A 295 13.71 1.13 8.16
CA VAL A 295 15.04 0.53 7.95
C VAL A 295 16.17 1.23 8.70
N TRP A 296 16.10 2.57 8.81
CA TRP A 296 17.09 3.36 9.58
C TRP A 296 17.21 2.88 11.02
N GLY A 297 16.07 2.66 11.72
CA GLY A 297 16.05 2.13 13.08
C GLY A 297 16.52 0.68 13.15
N ILE A 298 16.07 -0.18 12.23
CA ILE A 298 16.45 -1.58 12.18
C ILE A 298 17.96 -1.75 11.98
N LEU A 299 18.59 -0.87 11.21
CA LEU A 299 20.04 -0.86 10.94
C LEU A 299 20.81 -0.01 11.97
N ASN A 300 20.26 0.16 13.19
CA ASN A 300 20.90 0.84 14.31
C ASN A 300 21.35 2.29 14.00
N GLN A 301 20.62 2.98 13.14
CA GLN A 301 20.93 4.35 12.70
C GLN A 301 22.34 4.46 12.07
N ASN A 302 22.78 3.40 11.42
CA ASN A 302 24.10 3.34 10.81
C ASN A 302 24.01 3.75 9.33
N GLU A 303 24.50 4.93 9.03
CA GLU A 303 24.47 5.51 7.68
C GLU A 303 25.12 4.60 6.63
N LYS A 304 26.26 3.99 6.95
CA LYS A 304 26.99 3.10 6.00
C LYS A 304 26.14 1.85 5.69
N TRP A 305 25.49 1.29 6.69
CA TRP A 305 24.62 0.13 6.51
C TRP A 305 23.37 0.48 5.71
N SER A 306 22.76 1.64 5.99
CA SER A 306 21.59 2.12 5.24
C SER A 306 21.93 2.41 3.78
N LYS A 307 23.06 3.08 3.51
CA LYS A 307 23.54 3.31 2.14
C LYS A 307 23.87 2.01 1.41
N LEU A 308 24.46 1.02 2.11
CA LEU A 308 24.71 -0.30 1.52
C LEU A 308 23.40 -1.02 1.18
N ALA A 309 22.40 -0.99 2.08
CA ALA A 309 21.09 -1.58 1.83
C ALA A 309 20.40 -0.93 0.63
N ALA A 310 20.40 0.40 0.57
CA ALA A 310 19.88 1.15 -0.57
C ALA A 310 20.58 0.79 -1.87
N SER A 311 21.93 0.75 -1.87
CA SER A 311 22.71 0.36 -3.05
C SER A 311 22.35 -1.03 -3.57
N ILE A 312 22.08 -1.97 -2.66
CA ILE A 312 21.71 -3.33 -3.06
C ILE A 312 20.32 -3.32 -3.73
N TYR A 313 19.26 -2.87 -3.05
CA TYR A 313 17.91 -3.04 -3.61
C TYR A 313 17.63 -2.14 -4.83
N LEU A 314 18.27 -0.96 -4.91
CA LEU A 314 18.14 -0.06 -6.06
C LEU A 314 18.87 -0.57 -7.33
N THR A 315 19.79 -1.51 -7.19
CA THR A 315 20.56 -2.06 -8.34
C THR A 315 20.17 -3.49 -8.72
N LEU A 316 19.26 -4.12 -7.97
CA LEU A 316 18.72 -5.43 -8.34
C LEU A 316 17.76 -5.32 -9.54
N PRO A 317 17.57 -6.40 -10.33
CA PRO A 317 16.73 -6.40 -11.53
C PRO A 317 15.23 -6.47 -11.21
N GLY A 318 14.78 -5.80 -10.13
CA GLY A 318 13.39 -5.57 -9.75
C GLY A 318 12.99 -4.11 -9.95
N VAL A 319 11.72 -3.80 -9.69
CA VAL A 319 11.21 -2.43 -9.65
C VAL A 319 11.39 -1.88 -8.23
N PRO A 320 12.27 -0.89 -8.01
CA PRO A 320 12.54 -0.42 -6.67
C PRO A 320 11.44 0.51 -6.14
N PHE A 321 11.03 0.27 -4.89
CA PHE A 321 10.11 1.12 -4.13
C PHE A 321 10.82 1.70 -2.93
N ILE A 322 10.80 3.02 -2.79
CA ILE A 322 11.35 3.77 -1.67
C ILE A 322 10.19 4.21 -0.78
N TYR A 323 10.20 3.84 0.49
CA TYR A 323 9.22 4.36 1.45
C TYR A 323 9.61 5.80 1.82
N TYR A 324 8.65 6.76 1.72
CA TYR A 324 8.96 8.18 1.96
C TYR A 324 9.74 8.39 3.27
N GLY A 325 10.76 9.23 3.22
CA GLY A 325 11.63 9.51 4.36
C GLY A 325 12.73 8.48 4.60
N GLU A 326 12.76 7.35 3.87
CA GLU A 326 13.86 6.39 3.93
C GLU A 326 15.17 7.04 3.42
N GLU A 327 15.05 7.85 2.38
CA GLU A 327 16.15 8.60 1.74
C GLU A 327 16.84 9.61 2.66
N ILE A 328 16.14 10.06 3.70
CA ILE A 328 16.69 10.99 4.72
C ILE A 328 16.90 10.33 6.08
N GLY A 329 16.77 9.02 6.18
CA GLY A 329 16.96 8.27 7.43
C GLY A 329 15.90 8.55 8.50
N MET A 330 14.64 8.70 8.11
CA MET A 330 13.53 8.77 9.08
C MET A 330 13.47 7.52 9.95
N ASN A 331 13.24 7.73 11.25
CA ASN A 331 13.09 6.67 12.23
C ASN A 331 11.62 6.43 12.59
N GLY A 332 11.28 5.18 12.92
CA GLY A 332 9.95 4.81 13.40
C GLY A 332 9.83 3.30 13.63
N TYR A 333 9.36 2.90 14.79
CA TYR A 333 9.22 1.50 15.19
C TYR A 333 8.05 1.31 16.18
N GLY A 334 7.62 0.07 16.31
CA GLY A 334 6.55 -0.33 17.23
C GLY A 334 5.16 -0.08 16.64
N ILE A 335 4.37 0.82 17.22
CA ILE A 335 3.02 1.12 16.73
C ILE A 335 3.06 1.78 15.36
N ASP A 336 1.98 1.62 14.60
CA ASP A 336 1.95 2.00 13.19
C ASP A 336 2.14 3.51 12.95
N GLU A 337 1.59 4.36 13.80
CA GLU A 337 1.75 5.80 13.70
C GLU A 337 3.23 6.22 13.74
N ASN A 338 4.06 5.51 14.50
CA ASN A 338 5.49 5.77 14.53
C ASN A 338 6.19 5.52 13.19
N LYS A 339 5.73 4.52 12.45
CA LYS A 339 6.25 4.17 11.11
C LYS A 339 5.79 5.17 10.06
N ARG A 340 4.65 5.86 10.31
CA ARG A 340 3.91 6.72 9.38
C ARG A 340 4.00 8.21 9.72
N ARG A 341 5.01 8.63 10.50
CA ARG A 341 5.22 10.00 10.98
C ARG A 341 5.30 11.04 9.86
N PRO A 342 4.95 12.31 10.16
CA PRO A 342 5.15 13.41 9.22
C PRO A 342 6.60 13.52 8.72
N MET A 343 6.75 13.83 7.41
CA MET A 343 8.03 14.03 6.73
C MET A 343 8.71 15.31 7.23
N PRO A 344 9.94 15.24 7.71
CA PRO A 344 10.70 16.45 8.07
C PRO A 344 11.36 17.05 6.83
N TRP A 345 10.94 18.25 6.44
CA TRP A 345 11.48 19.00 5.30
C TRP A 345 12.62 19.91 5.68
N THR A 346 12.60 20.42 6.93
CA THR A 346 13.59 21.37 7.44
C THR A 346 13.92 21.06 8.90
N PRO A 347 15.03 21.59 9.46
CA PRO A 347 15.33 21.48 10.89
C PRO A 347 14.42 22.37 11.78
N GLY A 348 13.58 23.21 11.17
CA GLY A 348 12.77 24.21 11.88
C GLY A 348 11.53 23.63 12.57
N THR A 349 10.64 24.53 13.01
CA THR A 349 9.39 24.19 13.70
C THR A 349 8.58 23.17 12.89
N ASN A 350 8.06 22.15 13.57
CA ASN A 350 7.28 21.06 12.97
C ASN A 350 8.00 20.38 11.79
N GLY A 351 9.34 20.41 11.75
CA GLY A 351 10.10 19.87 10.64
C GLY A 351 9.80 20.54 9.28
N GLY A 352 9.16 21.71 9.28
CA GLY A 352 8.64 22.33 8.06
C GLY A 352 7.50 21.55 7.38
N PHE A 353 6.91 20.56 8.05
CA PHE A 353 5.80 19.77 7.53
C PHE A 353 4.50 20.57 7.45
N THR A 354 4.21 21.36 8.49
CA THR A 354 2.97 22.15 8.66
C THR A 354 3.24 23.46 9.38
N THR A 355 2.40 24.45 9.14
CA THR A 355 2.30 25.68 9.96
C THR A 355 1.41 25.51 11.19
N GLY A 356 0.57 24.48 11.21
CA GLY A 356 -0.31 24.13 12.33
C GLY A 356 0.31 23.14 13.31
N THR A 357 -0.52 22.36 14.00
CA THR A 357 -0.07 21.26 14.86
C THR A 357 -0.08 19.96 14.05
N PRO A 358 1.05 19.26 13.88
CA PRO A 358 1.08 18.01 13.14
C PRO A 358 0.12 16.99 13.72
N TRP A 359 -0.55 16.20 12.86
CA TRP A 359 -1.48 15.14 13.24
C TRP A 359 -0.82 14.07 14.13
N TYR A 360 0.49 13.91 14.00
CA TYR A 360 1.31 13.04 14.84
C TYR A 360 2.70 13.65 15.04
N ALA A 361 3.38 13.23 16.11
CA ALA A 361 4.71 13.74 16.43
C ALA A 361 5.76 13.35 15.36
N LEU A 362 6.62 14.29 15.00
CA LEU A 362 7.77 14.01 14.15
C LEU A 362 8.73 13.03 14.83
N GLY A 363 9.45 12.26 14.02
CA GLY A 363 10.53 11.39 14.49
C GLY A 363 11.76 12.22 14.94
N THR A 364 12.52 11.72 15.89
CA THR A 364 13.77 12.35 16.33
C THR A 364 14.97 11.54 15.83
N PRO A 365 16.07 12.16 15.46
CA PRO A 365 16.34 13.59 15.45
C PRO A 365 16.02 14.28 14.11
N TYR A 366 14.78 14.73 13.91
CA TYR A 366 14.36 15.36 12.64
C TYR A 366 15.15 16.65 12.31
N ASN A 367 15.72 17.30 13.32
CA ASN A 367 16.59 18.46 13.14
C ASN A 367 17.95 18.12 12.50
N LEU A 368 18.30 16.83 12.46
CA LEU A 368 19.51 16.33 11.80
C LEU A 368 19.17 15.56 10.53
N ASN A 369 18.06 14.82 10.54
CA ASN A 369 17.59 13.99 9.44
C ASN A 369 16.36 14.66 8.82
N ASN A 370 16.55 15.47 7.81
CA ASN A 370 15.49 16.17 7.06
C ASN A 370 15.96 16.45 5.62
N VAL A 371 15.02 16.87 4.77
CA VAL A 371 15.31 17.09 3.35
C VAL A 371 16.33 18.20 3.10
N GLN A 372 16.40 19.22 3.96
CA GLN A 372 17.29 20.37 3.78
C GLN A 372 18.75 20.07 4.16
N THR A 373 19.00 19.10 5.04
CA THR A 373 20.35 18.72 5.50
C THR A 373 20.90 17.53 4.75
#